data_087fa32a40cf1e81e3cfdd14e45fc562
#
_entry.id   087fa32a40cf1e81e3cfdd14e45fc562
#
_cell.length_a   1.000
_cell.length_b   1.000
_cell.length_c   1.000
_cell.angle_alpha   90.00
_cell.angle_beta   90.00
_cell.angle_gamma   90.00
#
_symmetry.space_group_name_H-M   'P 1'
#
loop_
_entity.id
_entity.type
_entity.pdbx_description
1 polymer ?
#
loop_
_entity_poly.entity_id
_entity_poly.type
_entity_poly.pdbx_seq_one_letter_code
_entity_poly.pdbx_strand_id
1 'polypeptide(L)'
;MKRILLAACVFGLFASGLSASVVNGKVMFLTKRGQRPIVNETLVWLDPAGRAPKRPGNSFVMTTRSKTFLPHVLAVPAGSTITFPNEDPISHNLFSLTPGHTFDLGLYRKGPGKSEKFEAPGVVNIYCNVHPNMSAVVHVMQTPYYGFADANGDYSFDVPAGKYRVTAWNEQGGSVSSDIEVKTDGAVAGPTLLTIDGRNFRLVQHTNKAGQPYKPPRDY
;
A
#
# COMPACT_ATOMS: atom_id res chain seq x y z
N MET A 1 59.79 43.91 8.06
CA MET A 1 59.18 42.62 8.00
C MET A 1 57.75 42.77 8.52
N LYS A 2 56.74 42.85 7.62
CA LYS A 2 55.30 42.98 7.97
C LYS A 2 54.72 41.58 8.00
N ARG A 3 54.17 41.12 9.13
CA ARG A 3 53.46 39.88 9.28
C ARG A 3 51.99 40.13 8.92
N ILE A 4 51.53 39.48 7.87
CA ILE A 4 50.15 39.46 7.48
C ILE A 4 49.46 38.28 8.24
N LEU A 5 48.52 38.59 9.13
CA LEU A 5 47.62 37.58 9.73
C LEU A 5 46.52 37.28 8.77
N LEU A 6 46.46 36.05 8.26
CA LEU A 6 45.34 35.51 7.54
C LEU A 6 44.30 35.03 8.57
N ALA A 7 43.16 35.72 8.64
CA ALA A 7 42.01 35.25 9.40
C ALA A 7 41.25 34.21 8.56
N ALA A 8 41.28 32.94 8.97
CA ALA A 8 40.47 31.88 8.37
C ALA A 8 39.04 31.96 8.92
N CYS A 9 38.11 32.43 8.09
CA CYS A 9 36.68 32.31 8.37
C CYS A 9 36.28 30.85 8.18
N VAL A 10 36.03 30.14 9.28
CA VAL A 10 35.38 28.83 9.28
C VAL A 10 33.90 29.05 9.10
N PHE A 11 33.40 28.86 7.88
CA PHE A 11 31.96 28.76 7.60
C PHE A 11 31.48 27.42 8.14
N GLY A 12 30.90 27.43 9.33
CA GLY A 12 30.18 26.28 9.87
C GLY A 12 28.90 26.02 9.03
N LEU A 13 28.92 24.99 8.20
CA LEU A 13 27.73 24.44 7.60
C LEU A 13 26.85 23.84 8.73
N PHE A 14 25.91 24.63 9.23
CA PHE A 14 24.80 24.09 10.00
C PHE A 14 23.95 23.26 9.06
N ALA A 15 24.18 21.96 9.03
CA ALA A 15 23.20 21.01 8.51
C ALA A 15 21.98 21.10 9.43
N SER A 16 20.94 21.83 9.01
CA SER A 16 19.64 21.83 9.65
C SER A 16 19.07 20.42 9.49
N GLY A 17 19.30 19.57 10.49
CA GLY A 17 18.62 18.27 10.58
C GLY A 17 17.12 18.56 10.59
N LEU A 18 16.41 18.16 9.52
CA LEU A 18 14.95 18.16 9.54
C LEU A 18 14.53 17.22 10.69
N SER A 19 14.07 17.80 11.79
CA SER A 19 13.48 17.04 12.88
C SER A 19 12.21 16.38 12.35
N ALA A 20 12.15 15.05 12.41
CA ALA A 20 10.93 14.33 12.11
C ALA A 20 9.94 14.52 13.25
N SER A 21 8.67 14.69 12.90
CA SER A 21 7.56 14.82 13.84
C SER A 21 6.63 13.65 13.68
N VAL A 22 6.02 13.22 14.79
CA VAL A 22 5.10 12.08 14.80
C VAL A 22 3.69 12.55 14.44
N VAL A 23 3.13 12.01 13.36
CA VAL A 23 1.72 12.15 13.01
C VAL A 23 0.97 10.93 13.50
N ASN A 24 0.15 11.10 14.52
CA ASN A 24 -0.75 10.06 15.03
C ASN A 24 -2.17 10.31 14.52
N GLY A 25 -2.88 9.24 14.20
CA GLY A 25 -4.26 9.32 13.78
C GLY A 25 -5.01 8.00 13.93
N LYS A 26 -6.28 8.03 13.54
CA LYS A 26 -7.16 6.88 13.67
C LYS A 26 -8.05 6.71 12.45
N VAL A 27 -8.27 5.48 12.03
CA VAL A 27 -9.28 5.11 11.05
C VAL A 27 -10.47 4.50 11.77
N MET A 28 -11.66 5.02 11.50
CA MET A 28 -12.94 4.46 11.93
C MET A 28 -13.69 3.86 10.75
N PHE A 29 -14.53 2.87 11.05
CA PHE A 29 -15.37 2.23 10.04
C PHE A 29 -16.84 2.38 10.36
N LEU A 30 -17.62 2.75 9.34
CA LEU A 30 -19.07 2.59 9.34
C LEU A 30 -19.41 1.28 8.62
N THR A 31 -20.00 0.34 9.36
CA THR A 31 -20.41 -0.96 8.82
C THR A 31 -21.90 -1.20 9.06
N LYS A 32 -22.49 -2.13 8.30
CA LYS A 32 -23.83 -2.61 8.63
C LYS A 32 -23.82 -3.37 9.97
N ARG A 33 -24.96 -3.37 10.65
CA ARG A 33 -25.12 -4.12 11.90
C ARG A 33 -24.74 -5.58 11.68
N GLY A 34 -23.84 -6.10 12.52
CA GLY A 34 -23.35 -7.48 12.44
C GLY A 34 -22.18 -7.71 11.51
N GLN A 35 -21.74 -6.72 10.71
CA GLN A 35 -20.54 -6.81 9.92
C GLN A 35 -19.32 -6.34 10.75
N ARG A 36 -18.22 -7.07 10.64
CA ARG A 36 -16.93 -6.67 11.22
C ARG A 36 -16.03 -6.12 10.12
N PRO A 37 -15.47 -4.91 10.28
CA PRO A 37 -14.48 -4.40 9.33
C PRO A 37 -13.18 -5.18 9.47
N ILE A 38 -12.44 -5.32 8.36
CA ILE A 38 -11.09 -5.88 8.35
C ILE A 38 -10.12 -4.70 8.55
N VAL A 39 -10.03 -4.21 9.77
CA VAL A 39 -9.30 -2.97 10.12
C VAL A 39 -7.82 -3.08 9.82
N ASN A 40 -7.20 -4.23 10.13
CA ASN A 40 -5.78 -4.49 9.93
C ASN A 40 -5.34 -4.61 8.46
N GLU A 41 -6.28 -4.57 7.51
CA GLU A 41 -6.01 -4.44 6.06
C GLU A 41 -6.23 -3.00 5.56
N THR A 42 -6.34 -2.03 6.47
CA THR A 42 -6.46 -0.62 6.12
C THR A 42 -5.09 -0.03 5.91
N LEU A 43 -4.78 0.29 4.66
CA LEU A 43 -3.56 1.00 4.31
C LEU A 43 -3.74 2.50 4.54
N VAL A 44 -2.78 3.11 5.21
CA VAL A 44 -2.72 4.56 5.43
C VAL A 44 -1.41 5.09 4.87
N TRP A 45 -1.45 6.26 4.21
CA TRP A 45 -0.24 6.91 3.73
C TRP A 45 -0.36 8.43 3.75
N LEU A 46 0.79 9.10 3.73
CA LEU A 46 0.91 10.54 3.63
C LEU A 46 1.62 10.92 2.34
N ASP A 47 0.93 11.66 1.49
CA ASP A 47 1.50 12.28 0.30
C ASP A 47 1.92 13.72 0.63
N PRO A 48 3.21 14.08 0.56
CA PRO A 48 3.64 15.46 0.75
C PRO A 48 3.14 16.33 -0.41
N ALA A 49 2.79 17.60 -0.12
CA ALA A 49 2.37 18.57 -1.13
C ALA A 49 3.46 18.85 -2.19
N GLY A 50 4.72 18.55 -1.87
CA GLY A 50 5.86 18.61 -2.78
C GLY A 50 6.25 17.22 -3.29
N ARG A 51 7.49 17.11 -3.80
CA ARG A 51 8.03 15.84 -4.26
C ARG A 51 8.30 14.91 -3.08
N ALA A 52 7.70 13.74 -3.07
CA ALA A 52 8.00 12.71 -2.08
C ALA A 52 9.46 12.22 -2.20
N PRO A 53 10.15 11.95 -1.08
CA PRO A 53 11.41 11.23 -1.12
C PRO A 53 11.21 9.87 -1.78
N LYS A 54 12.14 9.47 -2.66
CA LYS A 54 12.07 8.16 -3.30
C LYS A 54 12.51 7.09 -2.30
N ARG A 55 11.73 6.03 -2.21
CA ARG A 55 12.12 4.78 -1.55
C ARG A 55 12.46 3.76 -2.64
N PRO A 56 13.64 3.12 -2.61
CA PRO A 56 14.00 2.11 -3.59
C PRO A 56 13.04 0.93 -3.49
N GLY A 57 12.77 0.29 -4.63
CA GLY A 57 12.04 -0.97 -4.68
C GLY A 57 12.83 -2.08 -3.97
N ASN A 58 12.09 -3.03 -3.38
CA ASN A 58 12.62 -4.17 -2.68
C ASN A 58 11.95 -5.47 -3.18
N SER A 59 12.40 -6.60 -2.66
CA SER A 59 11.75 -7.89 -2.89
C SER A 59 10.69 -8.16 -1.81
N PHE A 60 9.51 -8.59 -2.26
CA PHE A 60 8.38 -8.95 -1.40
C PHE A 60 7.84 -10.33 -1.79
N VAL A 61 7.00 -10.89 -0.94
CA VAL A 61 6.36 -12.19 -1.17
C VAL A 61 4.86 -12.06 -0.92
N MET A 62 4.07 -12.62 -1.83
CA MET A 62 2.64 -12.84 -1.67
C MET A 62 2.37 -14.33 -1.95
N THR A 63 2.17 -15.12 -0.91
CA THR A 63 2.06 -16.57 -0.99
C THR A 63 0.63 -17.00 -1.34
N THR A 64 0.50 -18.05 -2.17
CA THR A 64 -0.77 -18.73 -2.37
C THR A 64 -0.87 -19.91 -1.41
N ARG A 65 -1.90 -19.89 -0.54
CA ARG A 65 -2.20 -20.96 0.43
C ARG A 65 -3.71 -21.08 0.63
N SER A 66 -4.23 -22.30 0.65
CA SER A 66 -5.66 -22.58 0.85
C SER A 66 -6.57 -21.81 -0.13
N LYS A 67 -6.15 -21.70 -1.40
CA LYS A 67 -6.82 -20.93 -2.47
C LYS A 67 -6.98 -19.45 -2.12
N THR A 68 -6.02 -18.87 -1.41
CA THR A 68 -6.01 -17.46 -1.01
C THR A 68 -4.63 -16.87 -1.24
N PHE A 69 -4.55 -15.60 -1.61
CA PHE A 69 -3.30 -14.84 -1.61
C PHE A 69 -3.06 -14.24 -0.22
N LEU A 70 -1.85 -14.38 0.29
CA LEU A 70 -1.44 -13.93 1.62
C LEU A 70 -0.14 -13.13 1.55
N PRO A 71 -0.14 -11.87 2.02
CA PRO A 71 -1.28 -11.14 2.54
C PRO A 71 -2.30 -10.82 1.43
N HIS A 72 -3.57 -10.57 1.80
CA HIS A 72 -4.61 -10.15 0.85
C HIS A 72 -4.34 -8.73 0.29
N VAL A 73 -3.89 -7.82 1.16
CA VAL A 73 -3.45 -6.47 0.77
C VAL A 73 -1.96 -6.32 1.04
N LEU A 74 -1.19 -5.92 0.02
CA LEU A 74 0.24 -5.68 0.11
C LEU A 74 0.59 -4.28 -0.38
N ALA A 75 1.37 -3.53 0.38
CA ALA A 75 1.88 -2.22 -0.02
C ALA A 75 3.39 -2.30 -0.26
N VAL A 76 3.84 -1.87 -1.43
CA VAL A 76 5.25 -1.94 -1.84
C VAL A 76 5.70 -0.63 -2.49
N PRO A 77 6.97 -0.21 -2.35
CA PRO A 77 7.51 0.92 -3.10
C PRO A 77 7.49 0.64 -4.62
N ALA A 78 7.31 1.68 -5.44
CA ALA A 78 7.47 1.57 -6.88
C ALA A 78 8.86 1.01 -7.25
N GLY A 79 8.92 0.14 -8.26
CA GLY A 79 10.13 -0.59 -8.66
C GLY A 79 10.39 -1.87 -7.87
N SER A 80 9.48 -2.29 -6.98
CA SER A 80 9.59 -3.54 -6.22
C SER A 80 9.27 -4.76 -7.08
N THR A 81 9.87 -5.89 -6.70
CA THR A 81 9.55 -7.20 -7.26
C THR A 81 8.77 -8.02 -6.23
N ILE A 82 7.65 -8.60 -6.63
CA ILE A 82 6.88 -9.51 -5.79
C ILE A 82 7.00 -10.92 -6.34
N THR A 83 7.39 -11.87 -5.48
CA THR A 83 7.39 -13.30 -5.78
C THR A 83 6.12 -13.93 -5.24
N PHE A 84 5.53 -14.84 -6.00
CA PHE A 84 4.25 -15.48 -5.71
C PHE A 84 4.43 -17.01 -5.56
N PRO A 85 4.94 -17.51 -4.41
CA PRO A 85 5.04 -18.94 -4.17
C PRO A 85 3.66 -19.59 -4.12
N ASN A 86 3.58 -20.85 -4.55
CA ASN A 86 2.38 -21.68 -4.40
C ASN A 86 2.63 -22.79 -3.39
N GLU A 87 1.96 -22.74 -2.25
CA GLU A 87 2.03 -23.75 -1.20
C GLU A 87 0.91 -24.80 -1.28
N ASP A 88 -0.10 -24.57 -2.13
CA ASP A 88 -1.19 -25.51 -2.34
C ASP A 88 -0.74 -26.73 -3.17
N PRO A 89 -1.34 -27.91 -2.97
CA PRO A 89 -1.07 -29.09 -3.79
C PRO A 89 -1.60 -29.00 -5.21
N ILE A 90 -2.42 -27.99 -5.50
CA ILE A 90 -3.05 -27.72 -6.81
C ILE A 90 -2.34 -26.58 -7.53
N SER A 91 -2.55 -26.50 -8.84
CA SER A 91 -2.00 -25.41 -9.65
C SER A 91 -2.84 -24.16 -9.54
N HIS A 92 -2.19 -22.99 -9.54
CA HIS A 92 -2.80 -21.68 -9.65
C HIS A 92 -2.26 -20.93 -10.86
N ASN A 93 -3.05 -19.97 -11.34
CA ASN A 93 -2.61 -18.94 -12.27
C ASN A 93 -2.73 -17.60 -11.53
N LEU A 94 -1.84 -16.69 -11.85
CA LEU A 94 -1.86 -15.34 -11.29
C LEU A 94 -1.78 -14.34 -12.43
N PHE A 95 -2.72 -13.37 -12.45
CA PHE A 95 -2.80 -12.35 -13.48
C PHE A 95 -3.35 -11.04 -12.92
N SER A 96 -3.14 -9.96 -13.67
CA SER A 96 -3.77 -8.65 -13.47
C SER A 96 -4.28 -8.10 -14.80
N LEU A 97 -5.45 -7.48 -14.77
CA LEU A 97 -6.02 -6.69 -15.88
C LEU A 97 -6.01 -5.20 -15.57
N THR A 98 -5.35 -4.78 -14.48
CA THR A 98 -5.26 -3.37 -14.10
C THR A 98 -4.52 -2.59 -15.19
N PRO A 99 -5.09 -1.50 -15.74
CA PRO A 99 -4.41 -0.67 -16.73
C PRO A 99 -3.04 -0.20 -16.23
N GLY A 100 -2.00 -0.34 -17.06
CA GLY A 100 -0.61 -0.04 -16.70
C GLY A 100 0.10 -1.12 -15.87
N HIS A 101 -0.63 -2.16 -15.42
CA HIS A 101 -0.12 -3.29 -14.65
C HIS A 101 -0.71 -4.63 -15.14
N THR A 102 -0.90 -4.75 -16.46
CA THR A 102 -1.44 -5.96 -17.05
C THR A 102 -0.34 -7.01 -17.20
N PHE A 103 -0.55 -8.19 -16.61
CA PHE A 103 0.34 -9.34 -16.75
C PHE A 103 -0.38 -10.67 -16.53
N ASP A 104 0.23 -11.77 -16.96
CA ASP A 104 -0.24 -13.15 -16.74
C ASP A 104 0.98 -14.05 -16.51
N LEU A 105 1.14 -14.54 -15.29
CA LEU A 105 2.24 -15.46 -14.94
C LEU A 105 1.97 -16.89 -15.43
N GLY A 106 0.81 -17.15 -16.02
CA GLY A 106 0.41 -18.49 -16.47
C GLY A 106 0.14 -19.43 -15.30
N LEU A 107 -0.18 -20.68 -15.63
CA LEU A 107 -0.43 -21.73 -14.65
C LEU A 107 0.88 -22.25 -14.07
N TYR A 108 0.93 -22.45 -12.74
CA TYR A 108 2.10 -23.06 -12.08
C TYR A 108 1.70 -23.90 -10.86
N ARG A 109 2.48 -24.93 -10.60
CA ARG A 109 2.30 -25.91 -9.52
C ARG A 109 2.91 -25.40 -8.22
N LYS A 110 2.72 -26.17 -7.14
CA LYS A 110 3.40 -25.98 -5.86
C LYS A 110 4.90 -25.77 -6.05
N GLY A 111 5.46 -24.75 -5.40
CA GLY A 111 6.88 -24.42 -5.48
C GLY A 111 7.18 -22.94 -5.24
N PRO A 112 8.38 -22.49 -5.59
CA PRO A 112 8.87 -21.13 -5.33
C PRO A 112 8.08 -20.04 -6.07
N GLY A 113 7.23 -20.44 -7.02
CA GLY A 113 6.39 -19.52 -7.78
C GLY A 113 7.11 -18.75 -8.87
N LYS A 114 6.51 -17.62 -9.23
CA LYS A 114 7.00 -16.70 -10.25
C LYS A 114 7.01 -15.29 -9.70
N SER A 115 7.75 -14.40 -10.32
CA SER A 115 7.88 -13.01 -9.85
C SER A 115 7.38 -12.05 -10.92
N GLU A 116 6.88 -10.88 -10.45
CA GLU A 116 6.50 -9.74 -11.28
C GLU A 116 7.08 -8.47 -10.69
N LYS A 117 7.41 -7.50 -11.56
CA LYS A 117 7.96 -6.21 -11.16
C LYS A 117 6.91 -5.11 -11.27
N PHE A 118 6.75 -4.33 -10.21
CA PHE A 118 5.74 -3.28 -10.07
C PHE A 118 6.40 -1.91 -10.19
N GLU A 119 6.55 -1.41 -11.42
CA GLU A 119 7.31 -0.17 -11.72
C GLU A 119 6.51 1.10 -11.41
N ALA A 120 5.26 1.17 -11.86
CA ALA A 120 4.45 2.37 -11.75
C ALA A 120 3.65 2.42 -10.45
N PRO A 121 3.51 3.58 -9.79
CA PRO A 121 2.59 3.73 -8.66
C PRO A 121 1.13 3.48 -9.06
N GLY A 122 0.35 2.92 -8.14
CA GLY A 122 -1.07 2.65 -8.35
C GLY A 122 -1.60 1.47 -7.56
N VAL A 123 -2.88 1.18 -7.74
CA VAL A 123 -3.57 0.03 -7.15
C VAL A 123 -3.67 -1.06 -8.19
N VAL A 124 -3.14 -2.23 -7.90
CA VAL A 124 -3.09 -3.38 -8.80
C VAL A 124 -3.92 -4.51 -8.23
N ASN A 125 -4.97 -4.89 -8.95
CA ASN A 125 -5.79 -6.05 -8.57
C ASN A 125 -5.16 -7.33 -9.12
N ILE A 126 -4.96 -8.30 -8.24
CA ILE A 126 -4.38 -9.61 -8.53
C ILE A 126 -5.50 -10.66 -8.45
N TYR A 127 -5.52 -11.55 -9.43
CA TYR A 127 -6.56 -12.57 -9.56
C TYR A 127 -5.99 -13.93 -9.93
N CYS A 128 -6.74 -14.98 -9.60
CA CYS A 128 -6.46 -16.34 -10.06
C CYS A 128 -7.44 -16.74 -11.16
N ASN A 129 -6.95 -17.24 -12.32
CA ASN A 129 -7.80 -17.60 -13.46
C ASN A 129 -8.55 -18.95 -13.28
N VAL A 130 -8.24 -19.72 -12.24
CA VAL A 130 -8.89 -21.02 -11.98
C VAL A 130 -9.77 -21.04 -10.74
N HIS A 131 -9.68 -20.01 -9.89
CA HIS A 131 -10.51 -19.89 -8.68
C HIS A 131 -11.14 -18.50 -8.62
N PRO A 132 -12.43 -18.38 -8.91
CA PRO A 132 -13.11 -17.11 -9.14
C PRO A 132 -13.22 -16.20 -7.89
N ASN A 133 -13.00 -16.75 -6.70
CA ASN A 133 -13.03 -15.98 -5.45
C ASN A 133 -11.63 -15.65 -4.91
N MET A 134 -10.59 -15.93 -5.70
CA MET A 134 -9.21 -15.74 -5.27
C MET A 134 -8.64 -14.45 -5.84
N SER A 135 -8.57 -13.43 -4.99
CA SER A 135 -8.09 -12.09 -5.31
C SER A 135 -7.15 -11.54 -4.24
N ALA A 136 -6.38 -10.53 -4.61
CA ALA A 136 -5.58 -9.71 -3.72
C ALA A 136 -5.38 -8.32 -4.32
N VAL A 137 -4.91 -7.37 -3.50
CA VAL A 137 -4.62 -6.01 -3.92
C VAL A 137 -3.19 -5.65 -3.59
N VAL A 138 -2.45 -5.14 -4.58
CA VAL A 138 -1.12 -4.56 -4.39
C VAL A 138 -1.20 -3.06 -4.55
N HIS A 139 -0.83 -2.30 -3.52
CA HIS A 139 -0.63 -0.87 -3.59
C HIS A 139 0.84 -0.57 -3.89
N VAL A 140 1.12 -0.02 -5.06
CA VAL A 140 2.45 0.42 -5.44
C VAL A 140 2.62 1.88 -5.03
N MET A 141 3.42 2.11 -3.99
CA MET A 141 3.52 3.37 -3.28
C MET A 141 4.56 4.29 -3.90
N GLN A 142 4.21 5.57 -4.04
CA GLN A 142 5.13 6.62 -4.48
C GLN A 142 5.78 7.34 -3.29
N THR A 143 5.10 7.40 -2.14
CA THR A 143 5.58 8.00 -0.89
C THR A 143 6.25 6.93 -0.02
N PRO A 144 7.27 7.28 0.79
CA PRO A 144 7.83 6.37 1.78
C PRO A 144 7.00 6.30 3.08
N TYR A 145 6.03 7.21 3.26
CA TYR A 145 5.23 7.36 4.47
C TYR A 145 3.94 6.58 4.35
N TYR A 146 3.99 5.26 4.51
CA TYR A 146 2.83 4.37 4.46
C TYR A 146 2.98 3.20 5.42
N GLY A 147 1.85 2.65 5.84
CA GLY A 147 1.74 1.50 6.72
C GLY A 147 0.29 1.08 6.91
N PHE A 148 0.09 -0.03 7.58
CA PHE A 148 -1.26 -0.49 7.91
C PHE A 148 -1.68 0.05 9.28
N ALA A 149 -2.95 0.39 9.42
CA ALA A 149 -3.53 0.67 10.72
C ALA A 149 -3.50 -0.61 11.59
N ASP A 150 -3.38 -0.43 12.89
CA ASP A 150 -3.46 -1.55 13.83
C ASP A 150 -4.91 -2.08 13.98
N ALA A 151 -5.12 -3.08 14.84
CA ALA A 151 -6.44 -3.67 15.07
C ALA A 151 -7.47 -2.69 15.68
N ASN A 152 -7.02 -1.57 16.28
CA ASN A 152 -7.86 -0.51 16.82
C ASN A 152 -8.12 0.61 15.81
N GLY A 153 -7.48 0.54 14.64
CA GLY A 153 -7.51 1.56 13.60
C GLY A 153 -6.47 2.67 13.80
N ASP A 154 -5.58 2.55 14.78
CA ASP A 154 -4.57 3.57 15.05
C ASP A 154 -3.41 3.46 14.04
N TYR A 155 -2.86 4.63 13.63
CA TYR A 155 -1.69 4.75 12.78
C TYR A 155 -0.74 5.82 13.27
N SER A 156 0.55 5.68 12.95
CA SER A 156 1.61 6.62 13.32
C SER A 156 2.68 6.69 12.26
N PHE A 157 3.13 7.91 11.93
CA PHE A 157 4.19 8.15 10.94
C PHE A 157 5.15 9.23 11.41
N ASP A 158 6.45 8.98 11.25
CA ASP A 158 7.50 9.98 11.41
C ASP A 158 7.69 10.70 10.07
N VAL A 159 7.38 12.01 10.03
CA VAL A 159 7.49 12.81 8.81
C VAL A 159 8.14 14.18 9.10
N PRO A 160 8.85 14.78 8.15
CA PRO A 160 9.31 16.15 8.25
C PRO A 160 8.16 17.16 8.37
N ALA A 161 8.45 18.36 8.88
CA ALA A 161 7.50 19.46 8.80
C ALA A 161 7.11 19.76 7.35
N GLY A 162 5.82 19.99 7.11
CA GLY A 162 5.28 20.21 5.78
C GLY A 162 3.77 19.99 5.68
N LYS A 163 3.24 20.20 4.49
CA LYS A 163 1.83 19.91 4.18
C LYS A 163 1.72 18.54 3.55
N TYR A 164 0.74 17.78 4.00
CA TYR A 164 0.49 16.40 3.56
C TYR A 164 -0.99 16.18 3.30
N ARG A 165 -1.25 15.28 2.37
CA ARG A 165 -2.56 14.61 2.28
C ARG A 165 -2.44 13.26 2.93
N VAL A 166 -3.12 13.04 4.05
CA VAL A 166 -3.26 11.73 4.66
C VAL A 166 -4.43 11.01 4.01
N THR A 167 -4.20 9.77 3.57
CA THR A 167 -5.23 8.93 2.93
C THR A 167 -5.27 7.59 3.64
N ALA A 168 -6.47 7.11 3.94
CA ALA A 168 -6.73 5.75 4.36
C ALA A 168 -7.54 5.03 3.28
N TRP A 169 -7.17 3.80 2.97
CA TRP A 169 -7.85 2.93 2.01
C TRP A 169 -8.13 1.58 2.63
N ASN A 170 -9.32 1.06 2.35
CA ASN A 170 -9.69 -0.32 2.66
C ASN A 170 -10.61 -0.84 1.56
N GLU A 171 -10.46 -2.10 1.17
CA GLU A 171 -11.26 -2.71 0.10
C GLU A 171 -12.77 -2.58 0.36
N GLN A 172 -13.21 -2.60 1.62
CA GLN A 172 -14.63 -2.54 1.99
C GLN A 172 -15.27 -1.17 1.82
N GLY A 173 -14.50 -0.08 1.80
CA GLY A 173 -15.07 1.27 1.76
C GLY A 173 -14.30 2.26 0.88
N GLY A 174 -13.29 1.79 0.14
CA GLY A 174 -12.48 2.65 -0.74
C GLY A 174 -11.57 3.58 0.03
N SER A 175 -11.34 4.77 -0.49
CA SER A 175 -10.40 5.76 0.05
C SER A 175 -11.11 6.93 0.70
N VAL A 176 -10.54 7.43 1.80
CA VAL A 176 -10.87 8.71 2.43
C VAL A 176 -9.60 9.50 2.65
N SER A 177 -9.61 10.80 2.42
CA SER A 177 -8.42 11.64 2.57
C SER A 177 -8.74 12.92 3.32
N SER A 178 -7.69 13.48 3.94
CA SER A 178 -7.72 14.79 4.58
C SER A 178 -6.38 15.50 4.39
N ASP A 179 -6.39 16.82 4.36
CA ASP A 179 -5.17 17.61 4.32
C ASP A 179 -4.76 17.99 5.75
N ILE A 180 -3.47 17.80 6.05
CA ILE A 180 -2.86 18.14 7.34
C ILE A 180 -1.60 18.97 7.13
N GLU A 181 -1.21 19.70 8.16
CA GLU A 181 0.06 20.41 8.21
C GLU A 181 0.84 20.02 9.46
N VAL A 182 2.06 19.56 9.26
CA VAL A 182 3.03 19.26 10.31
C VAL A 182 3.92 20.47 10.47
N LYS A 183 3.86 21.13 11.61
CA LYS A 183 4.62 22.33 11.90
C LYS A 183 6.05 21.99 12.36
N THR A 184 6.93 22.99 12.30
CA THR A 184 8.34 22.83 12.72
C THR A 184 8.53 22.53 14.20
N ASP A 185 7.55 22.89 15.04
CA ASP A 185 7.48 22.57 16.47
C ASP A 185 6.91 21.18 16.76
N GLY A 186 6.55 20.43 15.72
CA GLY A 186 5.94 19.10 15.82
C GLY A 186 4.42 19.08 15.93
N ALA A 187 3.76 20.24 16.04
CA ALA A 187 2.31 20.30 16.09
C ALA A 187 1.70 19.87 14.75
N VAL A 188 0.63 19.07 14.81
CA VAL A 188 -0.15 18.64 13.64
C VAL A 188 -1.46 19.42 13.61
N ALA A 189 -1.68 20.15 12.52
CA ALA A 189 -2.93 20.87 12.26
C ALA A 189 -3.72 20.14 11.17
N GLY A 190 -5.03 20.01 11.37
CA GLY A 190 -5.95 19.29 10.47
C GLY A 190 -6.42 17.96 11.05
N PRO A 191 -7.44 17.35 10.42
CA PRO A 191 -8.03 16.13 10.92
C PRO A 191 -7.15 14.90 10.62
N THR A 192 -6.82 14.15 11.67
CA THR A 192 -6.13 12.85 11.59
C THR A 192 -7.06 11.66 11.88
N LEU A 193 -8.35 11.94 12.14
CA LEU A 193 -9.40 10.93 12.20
C LEU A 193 -10.04 10.78 10.83
N LEU A 194 -9.95 9.58 10.24
CA LEU A 194 -10.48 9.24 8.94
C LEU A 194 -11.60 8.21 9.09
N THR A 195 -12.75 8.42 8.44
CA THR A 195 -13.90 7.51 8.54
C THR A 195 -14.17 6.86 7.19
N ILE A 196 -13.99 5.54 7.10
CA ILE A 196 -14.28 4.74 5.91
C ILE A 196 -15.71 4.18 6.00
N ASP A 197 -16.50 4.38 4.97
CA ASP A 197 -17.87 3.88 4.90
C ASP A 197 -17.97 2.58 4.11
N GLY A 198 -17.93 1.46 4.82
CA GLY A 198 -18.07 0.11 4.28
C GLY A 198 -19.52 -0.42 4.23
N ARG A 199 -20.54 0.41 4.57
CA ARG A 199 -21.94 -0.05 4.63
C ARG A 199 -22.49 -0.57 3.31
N ASN A 200 -21.95 -0.12 2.19
CA ASN A 200 -22.39 -0.53 0.86
C ASN A 200 -21.48 -1.59 0.22
N PHE A 201 -20.47 -2.10 0.95
CA PHE A 201 -19.58 -3.12 0.43
C PHE A 201 -20.35 -4.36 -0.01
N ARG A 202 -20.00 -4.85 -1.18
CA ARG A 202 -20.44 -6.13 -1.73
C ARG A 202 -19.25 -6.78 -2.40
N LEU A 203 -18.92 -7.99 -1.98
CA LEU A 203 -17.94 -8.79 -2.68
C LEU A 203 -18.45 -9.13 -4.08
N VAL A 204 -17.74 -8.66 -5.10
CA VAL A 204 -18.05 -8.95 -6.50
C VAL A 204 -17.02 -9.95 -7.00
N GLN A 205 -17.51 -11.04 -7.59
CA GLN A 205 -16.66 -12.03 -8.23
C GLN A 205 -15.92 -11.37 -9.42
N HIS A 206 -14.62 -11.55 -9.48
CA HIS A 206 -13.83 -11.03 -10.61
C HIS A 206 -14.06 -11.84 -11.89
N THR A 207 -13.68 -11.28 -13.03
CA THR A 207 -13.70 -11.97 -14.33
C THR A 207 -12.44 -12.84 -14.49
N ASN A 208 -12.47 -13.76 -15.45
CA ASN A 208 -11.30 -14.50 -15.88
C ASN A 208 -10.31 -13.58 -16.61
N LYS A 209 -9.13 -14.07 -16.96
CA LYS A 209 -8.07 -13.31 -17.64
C LYS A 209 -8.44 -12.80 -19.05
N ALA A 210 -9.52 -13.32 -19.64
CA ALA A 210 -10.09 -12.83 -20.88
C ALA A 210 -11.21 -11.78 -20.67
N GLY A 211 -11.39 -11.30 -19.42
CA GLY A 211 -12.41 -10.33 -19.06
C GLY A 211 -13.84 -10.88 -19.04
N GLN A 212 -14.01 -12.21 -19.06
CA GLN A 212 -15.31 -12.88 -19.11
C GLN A 212 -15.69 -13.45 -17.74
N PRO A 213 -16.98 -13.56 -17.40
CA PRO A 213 -17.44 -14.27 -16.22
C PRO A 213 -16.96 -15.74 -16.23
N TYR A 214 -16.73 -16.30 -15.04
CA TYR A 214 -16.45 -17.73 -14.91
C TYR A 214 -17.68 -18.54 -15.26
N LYS A 215 -17.46 -19.66 -15.97
CA LYS A 215 -18.55 -20.63 -16.22
C LYS A 215 -18.97 -21.24 -14.88
N PRO A 216 -20.28 -21.42 -14.65
CA PRO A 216 -20.74 -22.16 -13.48
C PRO A 216 -20.10 -23.55 -13.44
N PRO A 217 -19.86 -24.14 -12.24
CA PRO A 217 -19.44 -25.53 -12.13
C PRO A 217 -20.41 -26.39 -12.93
N ARG A 218 -19.89 -27.30 -13.76
CA ARG A 218 -20.73 -28.29 -14.40
C ARG A 218 -21.11 -29.29 -13.32
N ASP A 219 -22.40 -29.45 -13.06
CA ASP A 219 -22.91 -30.54 -12.27
C ASP A 219 -22.56 -31.84 -13.02
N TYR A 220 -21.74 -32.68 -12.38
CA TYR A 220 -21.40 -34.03 -12.82
C TYR A 220 -22.24 -35.03 -12.01
#